data_2dd15d7712673426a84f4c30aceb39ca
#
_entry.id   2dd15d7712673426a84f4c30aceb39ca
#
_cell.length_a   1.000
_cell.length_b   1.000
_cell.length_c   1.000
_cell.angle_alpha   90.00
_cell.angle_beta   90.00
_cell.angle_gamma   90.00
#
_symmetry.space_group_name_H-M   'P 1'
#
loop_
_entity.id
_entity.type
_entity.pdbx_description
1 polymer ?
#
loop_
_entity_poly.entity_id
_entity_poly.type
_entity_poly.pdbx_seq_one_letter_code
_entity_poly.pdbx_strand_id
1 'polypeptide(L)'
;MKTTAKLIALTLFSLVSAFAVASCTSEKATSDINAVKKAGKLTVGITEYEPMDYRDENGNWTGFDAEFAEMFAENLGVDCNFVVIDWDNKLLELSSGAIDCIWNGMTITPEITSSCAVSDPYVENRQVVVMKSDLAAGYTDFESMSALSFTAEAGSAGESALEGAENYTAVSDQSAALLEVESGSADACVIDATMAAAMTGDGTSYADLTVAA
;
A
#
# COMPACT_ATOMS: atom_id res chain seq x y z
N MET A 1 45.83 73.88 39.64
CA MET A 1 45.83 73.28 38.31
C MET A 1 44.56 72.51 38.20
N LYS A 2 43.74 72.84 37.24
CA LYS A 2 42.29 72.51 37.20
C LYS A 2 42.11 71.28 36.34
N THR A 3 41.54 70.21 36.87
CA THR A 3 41.10 69.01 36.17
C THR A 3 39.59 69.06 35.98
N THR A 4 39.21 69.19 34.75
CA THR A 4 37.82 69.14 34.27
C THR A 4 37.34 67.75 34.10
N ALA A 5 36.35 67.29 34.90
CA ALA A 5 35.66 66.07 34.73
C ALA A 5 34.61 66.21 33.62
N LYS A 6 34.69 65.40 32.55
CA LYS A 6 33.64 65.28 31.53
C LYS A 6 32.62 64.22 31.97
N LEU A 7 31.39 64.63 32.21
CA LEU A 7 30.23 63.79 32.39
C LEU A 7 29.87 63.19 31.05
N ILE A 8 29.90 61.85 30.91
CA ILE A 8 29.34 61.11 29.78
C ILE A 8 27.94 60.68 30.23
N ALA A 9 26.95 61.24 29.59
CA ALA A 9 25.56 60.78 29.71
C ALA A 9 25.35 59.52 28.89
N LEU A 10 25.10 58.42 29.56
CA LEU A 10 24.74 57.16 28.93
C LEU A 10 23.22 57.13 28.71
N THR A 11 22.79 57.42 27.50
CA THR A 11 21.38 57.19 27.09
C THR A 11 21.14 55.72 26.82
N LEU A 12 20.40 55.06 27.74
CA LEU A 12 19.86 53.71 27.53
C LEU A 12 18.77 53.78 26.46
N PHE A 13 19.07 53.24 25.28
CA PHE A 13 18.07 53.02 24.26
C PHE A 13 17.44 51.63 24.54
N SER A 14 16.27 51.63 25.18
CA SER A 14 15.49 50.42 25.39
C SER A 14 14.82 50.01 24.10
N LEU A 15 15.40 49.01 23.42
CA LEU A 15 14.83 48.33 22.26
C LEU A 15 13.71 47.37 22.76
N VAL A 16 12.47 47.82 22.70
CA VAL A 16 11.30 46.95 22.91
C VAL A 16 11.13 46.10 21.69
N SER A 17 11.69 44.88 21.73
CA SER A 17 11.41 43.85 20.73
C SER A 17 9.96 43.37 20.92
N ALA A 18 9.04 43.87 20.10
CA ALA A 18 7.70 43.33 19.97
C ALA A 18 7.83 41.89 19.35
N PHE A 19 7.80 40.88 20.19
CA PHE A 19 7.53 39.52 19.73
C PHE A 19 6.10 39.50 19.20
N ALA A 20 5.96 39.55 17.88
CA ALA A 20 4.73 39.16 17.22
C ALA A 20 4.56 37.66 17.47
N VAL A 21 3.73 37.31 18.46
CA VAL A 21 3.22 35.96 18.59
C VAL A 21 2.36 35.74 17.36
N ALA A 22 2.94 35.11 16.34
CA ALA A 22 2.16 34.54 15.24
C ALA A 22 1.19 33.54 15.91
N SER A 23 -0.03 33.98 16.15
CA SER A 23 -1.13 33.12 16.50
C SER A 23 -1.25 32.13 15.34
N CYS A 24 -0.79 30.92 15.57
CA CYS A 24 -1.20 29.80 14.73
C CYS A 24 -2.72 29.71 14.88
N THR A 25 -3.43 30.40 13.98
CA THR A 25 -4.81 30.05 13.72
C THR A 25 -4.75 28.60 13.32
N SER A 26 -5.26 27.71 14.16
CA SER A 26 -5.55 26.33 13.80
C SER A 26 -6.40 26.44 12.52
N GLU A 27 -5.77 26.22 11.37
CA GLU A 27 -6.51 25.96 10.14
C GLU A 27 -7.44 24.80 10.49
N LYS A 28 -8.74 25.07 10.38
CA LYS A 28 -9.76 24.05 10.50
C LYS A 28 -9.33 22.97 9.54
N ALA A 29 -9.02 21.78 10.04
CA ALA A 29 -8.58 20.66 9.21
C ALA A 29 -9.55 20.58 8.02
N THR A 30 -9.07 20.91 6.84
CA THR A 30 -9.83 20.72 5.61
C THR A 30 -10.03 19.23 5.49
N SER A 31 -11.27 18.77 5.27
CA SER A 31 -11.47 17.34 5.08
C SER A 31 -10.65 16.88 3.87
N ASP A 32 -10.12 15.66 3.89
CA ASP A 32 -9.29 15.09 2.83
C ASP A 32 -10.00 15.19 1.47
N ILE A 33 -11.30 14.93 1.42
CA ILE A 33 -12.17 15.15 0.25
C ILE A 33 -12.09 16.57 -0.32
N ASN A 34 -12.03 17.59 0.53
CA ASN A 34 -11.89 18.98 0.06
C ASN A 34 -10.49 19.25 -0.50
N ALA A 35 -9.46 18.60 0.04
CA ALA A 35 -8.11 18.69 -0.48
C ALA A 35 -8.03 18.04 -1.88
N VAL A 36 -8.57 16.84 -2.04
CA VAL A 36 -8.68 16.10 -3.31
C VAL A 36 -9.43 16.95 -4.37
N LYS A 37 -10.63 17.48 -4.03
CA LYS A 37 -11.40 18.34 -4.93
C LYS A 37 -10.64 19.61 -5.33
N LYS A 38 -9.91 20.21 -4.42
CA LYS A 38 -9.08 21.39 -4.70
C LYS A 38 -7.89 21.06 -5.60
N ALA A 39 -7.30 19.87 -5.42
CA ALA A 39 -6.20 19.38 -6.27
C ALA A 39 -6.68 18.98 -7.68
N GLY A 40 -8.00 18.70 -7.84
CA GLY A 40 -8.60 18.27 -9.11
C GLY A 40 -8.27 16.80 -9.47
N LYS A 41 -7.70 16.05 -8.55
CA LYS A 41 -7.36 14.64 -8.75
C LYS A 41 -7.40 13.85 -7.45
N LEU A 42 -7.74 12.56 -7.55
CA LEU A 42 -7.58 11.54 -6.53
C LEU A 42 -6.34 10.72 -6.86
N THR A 43 -5.36 10.68 -5.99
CA THR A 43 -4.14 9.87 -6.17
C THR A 43 -4.30 8.56 -5.41
N VAL A 44 -4.34 7.46 -6.16
CA VAL A 44 -4.64 6.11 -5.68
C VAL A 44 -3.37 5.26 -5.70
N GLY A 45 -2.98 4.71 -4.55
CA GLY A 45 -1.88 3.77 -4.44
C GLY A 45 -2.35 2.35 -4.75
N ILE A 46 -1.66 1.70 -5.69
CA ILE A 46 -1.96 0.35 -6.18
C ILE A 46 -0.70 -0.48 -6.41
N THR A 47 -0.87 -1.80 -6.56
CA THR A 47 0.13 -2.73 -7.12
C THR A 47 -0.48 -3.50 -8.29
N GLU A 48 0.32 -4.22 -9.08
CA GLU A 48 -0.17 -5.16 -10.10
C GLU A 48 -0.85 -6.37 -9.39
N TYR A 49 -2.18 -6.42 -9.50
CA TYR A 49 -3.00 -7.40 -8.80
C TYR A 49 -4.23 -7.79 -9.65
N GLU A 50 -4.07 -8.64 -10.65
CA GLU A 50 -5.19 -9.14 -11.45
C GLU A 50 -6.07 -10.09 -10.60
N PRO A 51 -7.42 -9.93 -10.62
CA PRO A 51 -8.23 -9.09 -11.51
C PRO A 51 -8.64 -7.73 -10.91
N MET A 52 -8.01 -7.29 -9.82
CA MET A 52 -8.39 -6.07 -9.12
C MET A 52 -7.80 -4.82 -9.78
N ASP A 53 -6.50 -4.80 -9.97
CA ASP A 53 -5.74 -3.71 -10.58
C ASP A 53 -4.68 -4.29 -11.52
N TYR A 54 -4.84 -4.12 -12.82
CA TYR A 54 -3.88 -4.60 -13.79
C TYR A 54 -3.90 -3.74 -15.05
N ARG A 55 -2.97 -3.98 -15.97
CA ARG A 55 -2.89 -3.24 -17.20
C ARG A 55 -3.51 -4.02 -18.36
N ASP A 56 -4.35 -3.29 -19.13
CA ASP A 56 -4.88 -3.80 -20.39
C ASP A 56 -3.79 -3.89 -21.48
N GLU A 57 -4.14 -4.41 -22.65
CA GLU A 57 -3.25 -4.51 -23.82
C GLU A 57 -2.68 -3.15 -24.29
N ASN A 58 -3.31 -2.04 -23.93
CA ASN A 58 -2.89 -0.68 -24.29
C ASN A 58 -2.04 -0.03 -23.17
N GLY A 59 -1.87 -0.71 -22.04
CA GLY A 59 -1.14 -0.23 -20.87
C GLY A 59 -1.96 0.66 -19.94
N ASN A 60 -3.29 0.74 -20.10
CA ASN A 60 -4.16 1.45 -19.19
C ASN A 60 -4.48 0.58 -17.96
N TRP A 61 -4.66 1.23 -16.83
CA TRP A 61 -5.17 0.54 -15.66
C TRP A 61 -6.62 0.11 -15.86
N THR A 62 -6.94 -1.09 -15.44
CA THR A 62 -8.27 -1.70 -15.48
C THR A 62 -8.39 -2.74 -14.36
N GLY A 63 -9.54 -3.32 -14.18
CA GLY A 63 -9.84 -4.29 -13.14
C GLY A 63 -10.87 -3.75 -12.17
N PHE A 64 -11.32 -4.61 -11.27
CA PHE A 64 -12.44 -4.28 -10.39
C PHE A 64 -12.17 -3.04 -9.52
N ASP A 65 -11.01 -2.98 -8.88
CA ASP A 65 -10.66 -1.87 -8.01
C ASP A 65 -10.27 -0.61 -8.78
N ALA A 66 -9.52 -0.75 -9.88
CA ALA A 66 -9.16 0.38 -10.73
C ALA A 66 -10.41 1.09 -11.28
N GLU A 67 -11.35 0.34 -11.85
CA GLU A 67 -12.61 0.91 -12.38
C GLU A 67 -13.48 1.50 -11.27
N PHE A 68 -13.50 0.88 -10.08
CA PHE A 68 -14.25 1.39 -8.94
C PHE A 68 -13.63 2.70 -8.41
N ALA A 69 -12.30 2.82 -8.36
CA ALA A 69 -11.61 4.06 -8.00
C ALA A 69 -11.88 5.18 -9.03
N GLU A 70 -11.87 4.86 -10.32
CA GLU A 70 -12.23 5.81 -11.38
C GLU A 70 -13.67 6.33 -11.25
N MET A 71 -14.63 5.44 -11.03
CA MET A 71 -16.03 5.80 -10.78
C MET A 71 -16.18 6.69 -9.54
N PHE A 72 -15.41 6.41 -8.49
CA PHE A 72 -15.42 7.25 -7.29
C PHE A 72 -14.85 8.64 -7.56
N ALA A 73 -13.72 8.74 -8.27
CA ALA A 73 -13.12 10.01 -8.66
C ALA A 73 -14.07 10.84 -9.56
N GLU A 74 -14.74 10.19 -10.52
CA GLU A 74 -15.77 10.83 -11.36
C GLU A 74 -16.93 11.40 -10.52
N ASN A 75 -17.42 10.66 -9.52
CA ASN A 75 -18.44 11.14 -8.60
C ASN A 75 -17.99 12.35 -7.76
N LEU A 76 -16.70 12.45 -7.46
CA LEU A 76 -16.12 13.62 -6.79
C LEU A 76 -15.93 14.81 -7.74
N GLY A 77 -15.97 14.58 -9.05
CA GLY A 77 -15.69 15.56 -10.10
C GLY A 77 -14.19 15.86 -10.24
N VAL A 78 -13.33 14.84 -10.08
CA VAL A 78 -11.87 14.94 -10.19
C VAL A 78 -11.32 13.81 -11.07
N ASP A 79 -10.09 13.95 -11.54
CA ASP A 79 -9.39 12.90 -12.27
C ASP A 79 -8.89 11.80 -11.30
N CYS A 80 -8.85 10.54 -11.76
CA CYS A 80 -8.21 9.43 -11.05
C CYS A 80 -6.74 9.33 -11.52
N ASN A 81 -5.80 9.25 -10.56
CA ASN A 81 -4.38 9.14 -10.84
C ASN A 81 -3.79 7.96 -10.07
N PHE A 82 -3.49 6.88 -10.77
CA PHE A 82 -2.90 5.69 -10.18
C PHE A 82 -1.38 5.84 -10.02
N VAL A 83 -0.90 5.43 -8.85
CA VAL A 83 0.53 5.38 -8.50
C VAL A 83 0.86 3.98 -8.04
N VAL A 84 1.77 3.31 -8.73
CA VAL A 84 2.30 2.03 -8.26
C VAL A 84 3.16 2.30 -7.04
N ILE A 85 2.84 1.64 -5.93
CA ILE A 85 3.56 1.77 -4.67
C ILE A 85 4.28 0.47 -4.33
N ASP A 86 5.28 0.57 -3.46
CA ASP A 86 5.82 -0.58 -2.75
C ASP A 86 4.84 -0.93 -1.63
N TRP A 87 4.27 -2.14 -1.68
CA TRP A 87 3.21 -2.54 -0.77
C TRP A 87 3.61 -2.56 0.70
N ASP A 88 4.87 -2.86 0.99
CA ASP A 88 5.41 -2.80 2.36
C ASP A 88 5.39 -1.36 2.90
N ASN A 89 5.49 -0.37 2.03
CA ASN A 89 5.48 1.06 2.38
C ASN A 89 4.11 1.74 2.29
N LYS A 90 3.02 1.01 2.01
CA LYS A 90 1.67 1.56 1.76
C LYS A 90 1.17 2.58 2.80
N LEU A 91 1.37 2.29 4.08
CA LEU A 91 0.96 3.19 5.17
C LEU A 91 1.85 4.44 5.26
N LEU A 92 3.13 4.33 4.91
CA LEU A 92 4.05 5.46 4.84
C LEU A 92 3.67 6.38 3.67
N GLU A 93 3.38 5.82 2.49
CA GLU A 93 2.94 6.57 1.32
C GLU A 93 1.63 7.33 1.61
N LEU A 94 0.67 6.67 2.27
CA LEU A 94 -0.58 7.31 2.69
C LEU A 94 -0.35 8.41 3.73
N SER A 95 0.41 8.14 4.79
CA SER A 95 0.63 9.09 5.88
C SER A 95 1.47 10.30 5.47
N SER A 96 2.35 10.15 4.49
CA SER A 96 3.15 11.24 3.92
C SER A 96 2.34 12.15 2.98
N GLY A 97 1.17 11.71 2.52
CA GLY A 97 0.35 12.37 1.52
C GLY A 97 0.89 12.23 0.10
N ALA A 98 1.74 11.23 -0.17
CA ALA A 98 2.16 10.88 -1.52
C ALA A 98 0.99 10.30 -2.33
N ILE A 99 0.09 9.61 -1.65
CA ILE A 99 -1.19 9.12 -2.16
C ILE A 99 -2.34 9.60 -1.25
N ASP A 100 -3.54 9.71 -1.80
CA ASP A 100 -4.75 10.11 -1.08
C ASP A 100 -5.47 8.89 -0.48
N CYS A 101 -5.37 7.75 -1.12
CA CYS A 101 -5.91 6.48 -0.65
C CYS A 101 -5.13 5.28 -1.20
N ILE A 102 -5.26 4.14 -0.53
CA ILE A 102 -4.85 2.82 -1.01
C ILE A 102 -6.12 2.13 -1.48
N TRP A 103 -6.13 1.64 -2.74
CA TRP A 103 -7.28 0.94 -3.29
C TRP A 103 -6.79 -0.24 -4.13
N ASN A 104 -6.63 -1.40 -3.53
CA ASN A 104 -5.93 -2.54 -4.11
C ASN A 104 -6.34 -3.87 -3.44
N GLY A 105 -7.63 -4.09 -3.20
CA GLY A 105 -8.10 -5.31 -2.55
C GLY A 105 -7.52 -5.57 -1.15
N MET A 106 -7.15 -4.50 -0.45
CA MET A 106 -6.38 -4.58 0.80
C MET A 106 -7.12 -5.33 1.89
N THR A 107 -6.47 -6.33 2.49
CA THR A 107 -6.99 -7.05 3.65
C THR A 107 -7.11 -6.14 4.86
N ILE A 108 -8.31 -6.08 5.46
CA ILE A 108 -8.59 -5.28 6.66
C ILE A 108 -8.04 -6.01 7.88
N THR A 109 -6.97 -5.47 8.47
CA THR A 109 -6.34 -6.01 9.68
C THR A 109 -6.44 -5.03 10.85
N PRO A 110 -6.20 -5.47 12.10
CA PRO A 110 -6.11 -4.56 13.25
C PRO A 110 -5.04 -3.48 13.08
N GLU A 111 -3.92 -3.79 12.41
CA GLU A 111 -2.86 -2.83 12.11
C GLU A 111 -3.38 -1.72 11.18
N ILE A 112 -4.01 -2.09 10.07
CA ILE A 112 -4.57 -1.15 9.10
C ILE A 112 -5.62 -0.26 9.76
N THR A 113 -6.58 -0.85 10.47
CA THR A 113 -7.68 -0.10 11.12
C THR A 113 -7.21 0.83 12.24
N SER A 114 -6.04 0.56 12.84
CA SER A 114 -5.43 1.46 13.82
C SER A 114 -4.63 2.59 13.19
N SER A 115 -4.23 2.45 11.93
CA SER A 115 -3.32 3.37 11.22
C SER A 115 -4.05 4.34 10.29
N CYS A 116 -5.18 3.94 9.71
CA CYS A 116 -5.96 4.77 8.78
C CYS A 116 -7.46 4.48 8.85
N ALA A 117 -8.26 5.36 8.23
CA ALA A 117 -9.67 5.10 8.01
C ALA A 117 -9.83 4.05 6.91
N VAL A 118 -10.78 3.12 7.10
CA VAL A 118 -11.05 2.01 6.18
C VAL A 118 -12.51 2.06 5.75
N SER A 119 -12.81 1.70 4.50
CA SER A 119 -14.18 1.52 4.01
C SER A 119 -14.85 0.31 4.64
N ASP A 120 -16.16 0.17 4.45
CA ASP A 120 -16.81 -1.12 4.64
C ASP A 120 -16.21 -2.16 3.68
N PRO A 121 -16.10 -3.45 4.08
CA PRO A 121 -15.64 -4.50 3.19
C PRO A 121 -16.59 -4.65 1.99
N TYR A 122 -16.04 -4.76 0.79
CA TYR A 122 -16.83 -4.91 -0.45
C TYR A 122 -16.53 -6.22 -1.21
N VAL A 123 -15.45 -6.93 -0.82
CA VAL A 123 -15.07 -8.25 -1.36
C VAL A 123 -14.65 -9.15 -0.20
N GLU A 124 -15.06 -10.41 -0.24
CA GLU A 124 -14.51 -11.45 0.62
C GLU A 124 -13.28 -12.06 -0.05
N ASN A 125 -12.18 -12.11 0.68
CA ASN A 125 -10.92 -12.69 0.22
C ASN A 125 -10.29 -13.55 1.32
N ARG A 126 -9.30 -14.36 0.95
CA ARG A 126 -8.49 -15.17 1.86
C ARG A 126 -7.12 -15.41 1.27
N GLN A 127 -6.15 -15.76 2.10
CA GLN A 127 -4.85 -16.21 1.64
C GLN A 127 -4.92 -17.70 1.28
N VAL A 128 -4.27 -18.06 0.17
CA VAL A 128 -4.19 -19.44 -0.31
C VAL A 128 -2.75 -19.77 -0.70
N VAL A 129 -2.40 -21.05 -0.58
CA VAL A 129 -1.14 -21.57 -1.08
C VAL A 129 -1.30 -21.98 -2.53
N VAL A 130 -0.44 -21.48 -3.41
CA VAL A 130 -0.35 -21.86 -4.81
C VAL A 130 0.99 -22.55 -5.06
N MET A 131 0.97 -23.65 -5.78
CA MET A 131 2.15 -24.43 -6.18
C MET A 131 1.92 -25.12 -7.51
N LYS A 132 2.94 -25.81 -8.02
CA LYS A 132 2.79 -26.64 -9.23
C LYS A 132 1.81 -27.76 -9.00
N SER A 133 0.95 -27.99 -10.00
CA SER A 133 -0.16 -28.95 -9.93
C SER A 133 0.30 -30.38 -9.68
N ASP A 134 1.48 -30.77 -10.17
CA ASP A 134 2.05 -32.09 -9.96
C ASP A 134 2.56 -32.30 -8.52
N LEU A 135 2.86 -31.25 -7.80
CA LEU A 135 3.28 -31.30 -6.40
C LEU A 135 2.09 -31.23 -5.44
N ALA A 136 1.03 -30.50 -5.79
CA ALA A 136 -0.08 -30.18 -4.90
C ALA A 136 -0.76 -31.44 -4.30
N ALA A 137 -0.85 -32.54 -5.07
CA ALA A 137 -1.45 -33.80 -4.61
C ALA A 137 -0.70 -34.45 -3.42
N GLY A 138 0.53 -34.04 -3.16
CA GLY A 138 1.34 -34.54 -2.04
C GLY A 138 1.07 -33.87 -0.70
N TYR A 139 0.28 -32.79 -0.68
CA TYR A 139 0.04 -31.96 0.51
C TYR A 139 -1.44 -31.85 0.79
N THR A 140 -1.82 -31.88 2.06
CA THR A 140 -3.22 -31.85 2.51
C THR A 140 -3.55 -30.63 3.37
N ASP A 141 -2.54 -29.98 3.89
CA ASP A 141 -2.64 -28.81 4.79
C ASP A 141 -1.30 -28.05 4.82
N PHE A 142 -1.33 -26.85 5.37
CA PHE A 142 -0.15 -26.00 5.47
C PHE A 142 0.97 -26.60 6.32
N GLU A 143 0.64 -27.37 7.37
CA GLU A 143 1.65 -28.01 8.23
C GLU A 143 2.50 -29.03 7.46
N SER A 144 1.87 -29.79 6.55
CA SER A 144 2.55 -30.76 5.69
C SER A 144 3.58 -30.12 4.72
N MET A 145 3.45 -28.81 4.48
CA MET A 145 4.29 -28.03 3.56
C MET A 145 5.51 -27.38 4.26
N SER A 146 5.74 -27.65 5.55
CA SER A 146 6.75 -26.94 6.37
C SER A 146 8.20 -27.00 5.84
N ALA A 147 8.51 -27.99 5.00
CA ALA A 147 9.84 -28.12 4.39
C ALA A 147 10.00 -27.36 3.06
N LEU A 148 8.92 -26.81 2.52
CA LEU A 148 8.93 -26.10 1.24
C LEU A 148 9.52 -24.69 1.38
N SER A 149 10.05 -24.19 0.27
CA SER A 149 10.41 -22.78 0.12
C SER A 149 9.17 -22.01 -0.35
N PHE A 150 8.86 -20.93 0.37
CA PHE A 150 7.72 -20.07 0.08
C PHE A 150 8.13 -18.71 -0.44
N THR A 151 7.21 -18.05 -1.16
CA THR A 151 7.31 -16.64 -1.48
C THR A 151 5.97 -15.95 -1.26
N ALA A 152 5.99 -14.66 -0.93
CA ALA A 152 4.83 -13.80 -0.79
C ALA A 152 5.24 -12.35 -1.03
N GLU A 153 4.27 -11.50 -1.35
CA GLU A 153 4.49 -10.06 -1.47
C GLU A 153 4.84 -9.45 -0.12
N ALA A 154 5.90 -8.65 -0.07
CA ALA A 154 6.35 -7.96 1.14
C ALA A 154 5.25 -7.08 1.74
N GLY A 155 5.05 -7.14 3.06
CA GLY A 155 4.03 -6.38 3.79
C GLY A 155 2.59 -6.81 3.51
N SER A 156 2.36 -7.95 2.84
CA SER A 156 1.04 -8.49 2.54
C SER A 156 0.47 -9.36 3.66
N ALA A 157 -0.82 -9.67 3.55
CA ALA A 157 -1.44 -10.69 4.40
C ALA A 157 -0.89 -12.08 4.11
N GLY A 158 -0.42 -12.32 2.87
CA GLY A 158 0.27 -13.55 2.48
C GLY A 158 1.59 -13.73 3.21
N GLU A 159 2.42 -12.69 3.28
CA GLU A 159 3.65 -12.73 4.07
C GLU A 159 3.36 -12.94 5.56
N SER A 160 2.35 -12.25 6.09
CA SER A 160 1.94 -12.42 7.50
C SER A 160 1.50 -13.86 7.80
N ALA A 161 0.90 -14.57 6.84
CA ALA A 161 0.53 -15.98 6.99
C ALA A 161 1.76 -16.92 7.03
N LEU A 162 2.92 -16.46 6.54
CA LEU A 162 4.20 -17.18 6.59
C LEU A 162 5.01 -16.85 7.85
N GLU A 163 4.48 -16.06 8.78
CA GLU A 163 5.19 -15.74 10.02
C GLU A 163 5.52 -17.03 10.79
N GLY A 164 6.81 -17.26 11.01
CA GLY A 164 7.34 -18.47 11.63
C GLY A 164 7.69 -19.61 10.66
N ALA A 165 7.48 -19.47 9.36
CA ALA A 165 8.01 -20.38 8.36
C ALA A 165 9.54 -20.25 8.28
N GLU A 166 10.25 -21.40 8.18
CA GLU A 166 11.72 -21.40 8.17
C GLU A 166 12.30 -20.91 6.84
N ASN A 167 11.60 -21.10 5.74
CA ASN A 167 12.08 -20.86 4.38
C ASN A 167 11.07 -20.03 3.59
N TYR A 168 11.13 -18.70 3.70
CA TYR A 168 10.38 -17.86 2.77
C TYR A 168 11.21 -16.65 2.32
N THR A 169 10.83 -16.11 1.15
CA THR A 169 11.41 -14.90 0.56
C THR A 169 10.29 -13.95 0.19
N ALA A 170 10.36 -12.71 0.66
CA ALA A 170 9.45 -11.66 0.25
C ALA A 170 9.82 -11.12 -1.14
N VAL A 171 8.80 -10.84 -1.95
CA VAL A 171 8.92 -10.29 -3.32
C VAL A 171 8.13 -8.97 -3.45
N SER A 172 8.26 -8.31 -4.60
CA SER A 172 7.70 -6.96 -4.83
C SER A 172 6.17 -6.93 -4.89
N ASP A 173 5.56 -7.99 -5.41
CA ASP A 173 4.12 -8.09 -5.66
C ASP A 173 3.71 -9.57 -5.80
N GLN A 174 2.39 -9.84 -5.81
CA GLN A 174 1.87 -11.20 -5.90
C GLN A 174 2.11 -11.83 -7.28
N SER A 175 2.22 -11.03 -8.34
CA SER A 175 2.56 -11.56 -9.69
C SER A 175 3.99 -12.07 -9.72
N ALA A 176 4.93 -11.37 -9.05
CA ALA A 176 6.29 -11.85 -8.86
C ALA A 176 6.33 -13.16 -8.05
N ALA A 177 5.46 -13.30 -7.04
CA ALA A 177 5.35 -14.54 -6.27
C ALA A 177 4.92 -15.73 -7.15
N LEU A 178 3.92 -15.54 -8.02
CA LEU A 178 3.51 -16.58 -8.98
C LEU A 178 4.65 -16.95 -9.96
N LEU A 179 5.39 -15.94 -10.43
CA LEU A 179 6.51 -16.15 -11.35
C LEU A 179 7.66 -16.95 -10.69
N GLU A 180 7.95 -16.73 -9.42
CA GLU A 180 8.96 -17.50 -8.67
C GLU A 180 8.55 -19.00 -8.59
N VAL A 181 7.27 -19.30 -8.37
CA VAL A 181 6.77 -20.69 -8.37
C VAL A 181 6.80 -21.30 -9.77
N GLU A 182 6.37 -20.54 -10.78
CA GLU A 182 6.39 -21.01 -12.18
C GLU A 182 7.79 -21.36 -12.66
N SER A 183 8.77 -20.51 -12.34
CA SER A 183 10.18 -20.71 -12.68
C SER A 183 10.86 -21.85 -11.88
N GLY A 184 10.25 -22.26 -10.75
CA GLY A 184 10.82 -23.22 -9.82
C GLY A 184 11.88 -22.61 -8.87
N SER A 185 11.91 -21.29 -8.71
CA SER A 185 12.75 -20.60 -7.71
C SER A 185 12.19 -20.76 -6.30
N ALA A 186 10.87 -20.90 -6.18
CA ALA A 186 10.17 -21.26 -4.94
C ALA A 186 9.26 -22.48 -5.21
N ASP A 187 9.00 -23.27 -4.17
CA ASP A 187 8.11 -24.43 -4.25
C ASP A 187 6.64 -24.01 -4.23
N ALA A 188 6.32 -22.95 -3.49
CA ALA A 188 4.97 -22.43 -3.30
C ALA A 188 4.96 -20.92 -3.04
N CYS A 189 3.81 -20.28 -3.27
CA CYS A 189 3.57 -18.90 -2.84
C CYS A 189 2.28 -18.81 -2.03
N VAL A 190 2.20 -17.75 -1.20
CA VAL A 190 0.97 -17.39 -0.50
C VAL A 190 0.46 -16.09 -1.08
N ILE A 191 -0.72 -16.13 -1.68
CA ILE A 191 -1.35 -15.00 -2.37
C ILE A 191 -2.85 -14.94 -2.08
N ASP A 192 -3.48 -13.87 -2.52
CA ASP A 192 -4.92 -13.70 -2.46
C ASP A 192 -5.67 -14.72 -3.32
N ALA A 193 -6.74 -15.30 -2.77
CA ALA A 193 -7.57 -16.28 -3.48
C ALA A 193 -8.20 -15.69 -4.75
N THR A 194 -8.49 -14.41 -4.79
CA THR A 194 -9.01 -13.70 -5.96
C THR A 194 -8.00 -13.71 -7.11
N MET A 195 -6.72 -13.43 -6.83
CA MET A 195 -5.66 -13.55 -7.82
C MET A 195 -5.43 -15.01 -8.24
N ALA A 196 -5.33 -15.92 -7.28
CA ALA A 196 -5.15 -17.33 -7.59
C ALA A 196 -6.25 -17.86 -8.54
N ALA A 197 -7.51 -17.48 -8.29
CA ALA A 197 -8.64 -17.88 -9.13
C ALA A 197 -8.60 -17.30 -10.55
N ALA A 198 -8.03 -16.10 -10.72
CA ALA A 198 -7.91 -15.45 -12.03
C ALA A 198 -6.68 -15.94 -12.83
N MET A 199 -5.59 -16.23 -12.12
CA MET A 199 -4.28 -16.40 -12.75
C MET A 199 -3.81 -17.86 -12.87
N THR A 200 -4.41 -18.81 -12.10
CA THR A 200 -3.93 -20.21 -12.06
C THR A 200 -4.96 -21.21 -12.57
N GLY A 201 -4.47 -22.32 -13.14
CA GLY A 201 -5.27 -23.40 -13.70
C GLY A 201 -5.48 -23.30 -15.21
N ASP A 202 -6.17 -24.28 -15.76
CA ASP A 202 -6.35 -24.43 -17.22
C ASP A 202 -6.90 -23.16 -17.87
N GLY A 203 -6.20 -22.68 -18.90
CA GLY A 203 -6.62 -21.52 -19.70
C GLY A 203 -6.23 -20.16 -19.15
N THR A 204 -5.48 -20.11 -18.06
CA THR A 204 -4.95 -18.89 -17.44
C THR A 204 -3.46 -18.70 -17.75
N SER A 205 -2.89 -17.60 -17.24
CA SER A 205 -1.47 -17.26 -17.40
C SER A 205 -0.53 -18.28 -16.76
N TYR A 206 -0.97 -18.95 -15.70
CA TYR A 206 -0.20 -19.97 -14.95
C TYR A 206 -0.97 -21.30 -14.93
N ALA A 207 -1.12 -21.92 -16.12
CA ALA A 207 -1.92 -23.13 -16.30
C ALA A 207 -1.40 -24.34 -15.49
N ASP A 208 -0.10 -24.39 -15.22
CA ASP A 208 0.54 -25.46 -14.47
C ASP A 208 0.52 -25.25 -12.95
N LEU A 209 0.01 -24.11 -12.48
CA LEU A 209 -0.14 -23.82 -11.06
C LEU A 209 -1.57 -24.10 -10.58
N THR A 210 -1.71 -24.41 -9.30
CA THR A 210 -2.99 -24.67 -8.65
C THR A 210 -2.99 -24.24 -7.18
N VAL A 211 -4.18 -23.97 -6.65
CA VAL A 211 -4.38 -23.80 -5.22
C VAL A 211 -4.29 -25.16 -4.54
N ALA A 212 -3.43 -25.27 -3.53
CA ALA A 212 -3.19 -26.51 -2.77
C ALA A 212 -3.80 -26.46 -1.36
N ALA A 213 -3.89 -25.26 -0.72
CA ALA A 213 -4.48 -25.06 0.62
C ALA A 213 -4.97 -23.61 0.79
#